data_ec8241635d4c2b334fb97fd4df49bd1d
#
_entry.id   ec8241635d4c2b334fb97fd4df49bd1d
#
_cell.length_a   1.000
_cell.length_b   1.000
_cell.length_c   1.000
_cell.angle_alpha   90.00
_cell.angle_beta   90.00
_cell.angle_gamma   90.00
#
_symmetry.space_group_name_H-M   'P 1'
#
loop_
_entity.id
_entity.type
_entity.pdbx_description
1 polymer ?
#
loop_
_entity_poly.entity_id
_entity_poly.type
_entity_poly.pdbx_seq_one_letter_code
_entity_poly.pdbx_strand_id
1 'polypeptide(L)'
;MLARIGWITSFLGVPCNGPNHWPDLGRRPSVRHPVSESSAGTSPDLNVLGQPLVVCGCQPMTGWFRDGHCRTNAADLGRHSVCCVVTEAFLRYSQAQGNDLSTPAPAYGFPGLRPGDHWCVCAPRWLEAYEDGMAPPVRLEATEDSALEVIPLALLQANAA
;
A
#
# COMPACT_ATOMS: atom_id res chain seq x y z
N MET A 1 -7.92 1.86 -44.96
CA MET A 1 -8.62 2.76 -44.04
C MET A 1 -9.35 1.89 -43.01
N LEU A 2 -8.73 1.52 -41.92
CA LEU A 2 -9.31 0.68 -40.86
C LEU A 2 -9.04 1.37 -39.52
N ALA A 3 -10.13 1.87 -38.92
CA ALA A 3 -10.15 2.55 -37.66
C ALA A 3 -9.80 1.57 -36.50
N ARG A 4 -8.78 1.88 -35.72
CA ARG A 4 -8.51 1.20 -34.45
C ARG A 4 -9.44 1.77 -33.40
N ILE A 5 -10.39 0.97 -32.95
CA ILE A 5 -11.24 1.24 -31.79
C ILE A 5 -10.40 0.92 -30.54
N GLY A 6 -10.02 1.98 -29.83
CA GLY A 6 -9.32 1.85 -28.56
C GLY A 6 -10.29 1.34 -27.48
N TRP A 7 -9.95 0.22 -26.87
CA TRP A 7 -10.60 -0.26 -25.65
C TRP A 7 -10.02 0.48 -24.46
N ILE A 8 -10.78 1.44 -23.94
CA ILE A 8 -10.52 2.03 -22.63
C ILE A 8 -11.12 1.05 -21.62
N THR A 9 -10.31 0.13 -21.12
CA THR A 9 -10.68 -0.64 -19.93
C THR A 9 -10.46 0.22 -18.70
N SER A 10 -11.53 0.82 -18.18
CA SER A 10 -11.57 1.37 -16.83
C SER A 10 -11.33 0.24 -15.84
N PHE A 11 -10.14 0.19 -15.27
CA PHE A 11 -9.88 -0.61 -14.08
C PHE A 11 -10.56 0.08 -12.90
N LEU A 12 -11.84 -0.21 -12.70
CA LEU A 12 -12.52 0.00 -11.44
C LEU A 12 -11.82 -0.89 -10.40
N GLY A 13 -11.25 -0.27 -9.36
CA GLY A 13 -10.56 -0.99 -8.29
C GLY A 13 -11.45 -2.09 -7.71
N VAL A 14 -10.97 -3.32 -7.78
CA VAL A 14 -11.63 -4.47 -7.17
C VAL A 14 -11.52 -4.28 -5.65
N PRO A 15 -12.63 -4.18 -4.89
CA PRO A 15 -12.55 -4.09 -3.43
C PRO A 15 -11.96 -5.38 -2.88
N CYS A 16 -11.14 -5.27 -1.82
CA CYS A 16 -10.52 -6.41 -1.13
C CYS A 16 -11.52 -7.27 -0.33
N ASN A 17 -12.77 -7.42 -0.81
CA ASN A 17 -13.85 -8.17 -0.18
C ASN A 17 -13.92 -9.60 -0.72
N GLY A 18 -12.85 -10.37 -0.55
CA GLY A 18 -12.91 -11.83 -0.61
C GLY A 18 -13.12 -12.40 0.79
N PRO A 19 -13.71 -13.63 0.95
CA PRO A 19 -13.88 -14.23 2.26
C PRO A 19 -12.50 -14.53 2.85
N ASN A 20 -12.06 -13.70 3.77
CA ASN A 20 -10.86 -13.91 4.57
C ASN A 20 -11.16 -15.04 5.56
N HIS A 21 -10.91 -16.28 5.16
CA HIS A 21 -10.92 -17.42 6.06
C HIS A 21 -9.56 -17.51 6.76
N TRP A 22 -9.38 -16.70 7.80
CA TRP A 22 -8.34 -16.92 8.80
C TRP A 22 -8.92 -17.83 9.88
N PRO A 23 -8.22 -18.90 10.31
CA PRO A 23 -8.68 -19.69 11.45
C PRO A 23 -8.69 -18.80 12.70
N ASP A 24 -9.84 -18.75 13.35
CA ASP A 24 -10.07 -18.01 14.59
C ASP A 24 -9.28 -18.64 15.73
N LEU A 25 -8.11 -18.08 16.02
CA LEU A 25 -7.32 -18.48 17.19
C LEU A 25 -7.82 -17.70 18.42
N GLY A 26 -8.94 -18.16 18.99
CA GLY A 26 -9.28 -17.92 20.39
C GLY A 26 -9.83 -16.54 20.73
N ARG A 27 -11.07 -16.23 20.37
CA ARG A 27 -11.84 -15.14 21.00
C ARG A 27 -12.27 -15.52 22.40
N ARG A 28 -11.83 -14.74 23.38
CA ARG A 28 -12.50 -14.67 24.69
C ARG A 28 -13.88 -14.02 24.49
N PRO A 29 -14.93 -14.48 25.20
CA PRO A 29 -16.26 -13.88 25.10
C PRO A 29 -16.22 -12.43 25.61
N SER A 30 -16.52 -11.46 24.75
CA SER A 30 -16.63 -10.05 25.13
C SER A 30 -18.02 -9.76 25.67
N VAL A 31 -18.04 -9.19 26.86
CA VAL A 31 -19.20 -8.59 27.51
C VAL A 31 -19.73 -7.47 26.62
N ARG A 32 -21.04 -7.54 26.30
CA ARG A 32 -21.73 -6.49 25.52
C ARG A 32 -21.90 -5.26 26.37
N HIS A 33 -21.19 -4.18 26.05
CA HIS A 33 -21.59 -2.84 26.46
C HIS A 33 -22.38 -2.19 25.31
N PRO A 34 -23.46 -1.45 25.59
CA PRO A 34 -24.15 -0.71 24.56
C PRO A 34 -23.28 0.47 24.12
N VAL A 35 -22.74 0.39 22.90
CA VAL A 35 -22.02 1.51 22.28
C VAL A 35 -23.07 2.49 21.75
N SER A 36 -23.08 3.68 22.35
CA SER A 36 -23.68 4.88 21.80
C SER A 36 -23.03 5.14 20.43
N GLU A 37 -23.81 5.12 19.37
CA GLU A 37 -23.41 5.53 18.02
C GLU A 37 -23.17 7.05 18.03
N SER A 38 -21.93 7.44 18.35
CA SER A 38 -21.43 8.77 17.99
C SER A 38 -20.79 8.63 16.61
N SER A 39 -21.52 9.01 15.57
CA SER A 39 -21.00 9.16 14.22
C SER A 39 -20.08 10.40 14.19
N ALA A 40 -18.89 10.27 14.73
CA ALA A 40 -17.81 11.20 14.43
C ALA A 40 -17.45 10.93 12.95
N GLY A 41 -17.81 11.86 12.07
CA GLY A 41 -17.44 11.82 10.66
C GLY A 41 -15.92 11.84 10.53
N THR A 42 -15.33 10.65 10.40
CA THR A 42 -13.92 10.53 10.05
C THR A 42 -13.82 10.98 8.60
N SER A 43 -13.12 12.09 8.37
CA SER A 43 -12.79 12.51 6.99
C SER A 43 -12.12 11.32 6.28
N PRO A 44 -12.45 11.06 5.01
CA PRO A 44 -11.81 9.97 4.28
C PRO A 44 -10.30 10.21 4.21
N ASP A 45 -9.50 9.14 4.31
CA ASP A 45 -8.08 9.21 4.05
C ASP A 45 -7.86 9.73 2.63
N LEU A 46 -6.93 10.68 2.46
CA LEU A 46 -6.63 11.30 1.17
C LEU A 46 -5.35 10.72 0.59
N ASN A 47 -5.26 10.73 -0.73
CA ASN A 47 -4.02 10.44 -1.44
C ASN A 47 -3.21 11.73 -1.68
N VAL A 48 -1.99 11.59 -2.18
CA VAL A 48 -1.07 12.70 -2.46
C VAL A 48 -1.59 13.71 -3.49
N LEU A 49 -2.69 13.42 -4.18
CA LEU A 49 -3.37 14.30 -5.13
C LEU A 49 -4.57 15.04 -4.47
N GLY A 50 -4.81 14.82 -3.17
CA GLY A 50 -5.93 15.41 -2.43
C GLY A 50 -7.28 14.77 -2.75
N GLN A 51 -7.30 13.57 -3.30
CA GLN A 51 -8.49 12.79 -3.61
C GLN A 51 -8.65 11.63 -2.61
N PRO A 52 -9.81 10.98 -2.52
CA PRO A 52 -9.97 9.80 -1.68
C PRO A 52 -8.94 8.72 -1.99
N LEU A 53 -8.30 8.17 -0.94
CA LEU A 53 -7.31 7.12 -1.05
C LEU A 53 -7.94 5.85 -1.62
N VAL A 54 -7.31 5.27 -2.66
CA VAL A 54 -7.77 4.00 -3.24
C VAL A 54 -6.89 2.83 -2.79
N VAL A 55 -7.38 1.60 -3.04
CA VAL A 55 -6.67 0.35 -2.72
C VAL A 55 -5.35 0.27 -3.49
N CYS A 56 -4.25 0.00 -2.77
CA CYS A 56 -2.94 -0.30 -3.35
C CYS A 56 -2.87 -1.74 -3.87
N GLY A 57 -3.18 -2.73 -3.02
CA GLY A 57 -3.14 -4.13 -3.41
C GLY A 57 -3.69 -5.08 -2.36
N CYS A 58 -4.26 -6.20 -2.85
CA CYS A 58 -4.85 -7.25 -2.03
C CYS A 58 -4.15 -8.61 -2.18
N GLN A 59 -3.32 -8.76 -3.20
CA GLN A 59 -2.58 -10.00 -3.49
C GLN A 59 -1.16 -9.68 -3.96
N PRO A 60 -0.20 -9.77 -3.01
CA PRO A 60 -0.35 -10.02 -1.57
C PRO A 60 -1.05 -8.86 -0.84
N MET A 61 -1.75 -9.18 0.26
CA MET A 61 -2.42 -8.17 1.07
C MET A 61 -1.40 -7.23 1.68
N THR A 62 -1.52 -5.93 1.38
CA THR A 62 -0.58 -4.90 1.79
C THR A 62 -1.17 -3.92 2.81
N GLY A 63 -0.36 -2.96 3.22
CA GLY A 63 -0.69 -1.90 4.17
C GLY A 63 -0.37 -2.25 5.63
N TRP A 64 -0.18 -1.24 6.45
CA TRP A 64 0.06 -1.37 7.88
C TRP A 64 -1.09 -2.12 8.56
N PHE A 65 -2.34 -1.80 8.18
CA PHE A 65 -3.55 -2.42 8.71
C PHE A 65 -3.93 -3.73 8.01
N ARG A 66 -3.18 -4.17 6.98
CA ARG A 66 -3.48 -5.35 6.17
C ARG A 66 -4.89 -5.32 5.56
N ASP A 67 -5.28 -4.17 5.05
CA ASP A 67 -6.57 -3.91 4.42
C ASP A 67 -6.45 -3.46 2.95
N GLY A 68 -5.24 -3.53 2.41
CA GLY A 68 -4.94 -3.17 1.03
C GLY A 68 -4.68 -1.69 0.79
N HIS A 69 -4.78 -0.82 1.82
CA HIS A 69 -4.54 0.61 1.70
C HIS A 69 -3.20 1.00 2.35
N CYS A 70 -2.52 1.96 1.74
CA CYS A 70 -1.27 2.51 2.28
C CYS A 70 -1.55 3.62 3.31
N ARG A 71 -2.38 3.32 4.31
CA ARG A 71 -2.66 4.22 5.44
C ARG A 71 -1.74 3.93 6.60
N THR A 72 -1.42 4.97 7.35
CA THR A 72 -0.54 4.90 8.50
C THR A 72 -1.18 5.51 9.76
N ASN A 73 -0.53 5.38 10.90
CA ASN A 73 -0.86 6.05 12.14
C ASN A 73 0.40 6.29 12.97
N ALA A 74 0.26 6.89 14.14
CA ALA A 74 1.38 7.22 15.04
C ALA A 74 2.18 5.98 15.51
N ALA A 75 1.64 4.77 15.44
CA ALA A 75 2.34 3.54 15.79
C ALA A 75 3.17 2.97 14.63
N ASP A 76 2.89 3.39 13.40
CA ASP A 76 3.65 3.00 12.21
C ASP A 76 4.88 3.88 12.03
N LEU A 77 5.96 3.55 12.72
CA LEU A 77 7.23 4.29 12.65
C LEU A 77 7.86 4.26 11.26
N GLY A 78 7.53 3.25 10.46
CA GLY A 78 8.00 3.12 9.08
C GLY A 78 7.24 3.99 8.08
N ARG A 79 6.04 4.47 8.43
CA ARG A 79 5.15 5.21 7.53
C ARG A 79 4.94 4.48 6.21
N HIS A 80 4.21 3.37 6.25
CA HIS A 80 3.91 2.54 5.08
C HIS A 80 2.86 3.19 4.17
N SER A 81 3.17 4.39 3.69
CA SER A 81 2.23 5.29 3.00
C SER A 81 2.39 5.36 1.47
N VAL A 82 3.48 4.80 0.91
CA VAL A 82 3.77 4.89 -0.54
C VAL A 82 3.36 3.61 -1.26
N CYS A 83 2.35 3.67 -2.12
CA CYS A 83 1.95 2.53 -2.95
C CYS A 83 2.87 2.40 -4.16
N CYS A 84 3.61 1.30 -4.22
CA CYS A 84 4.57 1.01 -5.28
C CYS A 84 4.20 -0.21 -6.09
N VAL A 85 4.58 -0.19 -7.38
CA VAL A 85 4.70 -1.40 -8.20
C VAL A 85 6.14 -1.87 -8.07
N VAL A 86 6.39 -2.95 -7.29
CA VAL A 86 7.75 -3.36 -6.98
C VAL A 86 8.46 -3.92 -8.21
N THR A 87 9.75 -3.59 -8.32
CA THR A 87 10.62 -4.06 -9.40
C THR A 87 11.67 -5.03 -8.87
N GLU A 88 12.25 -5.84 -9.75
CA GLU A 88 13.36 -6.73 -9.37
C GLU A 88 14.55 -5.94 -8.80
N ALA A 89 14.86 -4.80 -9.41
CA ALA A 89 15.95 -3.92 -8.96
C ALA A 89 15.70 -3.40 -7.54
N PHE A 90 14.47 -2.93 -7.25
CA PHE A 90 14.10 -2.48 -5.92
C PHE A 90 14.14 -3.61 -4.89
N LEU A 91 13.64 -4.79 -5.22
CA LEU A 91 13.64 -5.94 -4.30
C LEU A 91 15.07 -6.35 -3.92
N ARG A 92 15.98 -6.41 -4.87
CA ARG A 92 17.42 -6.70 -4.62
C ARG A 92 18.07 -5.59 -3.79
N TYR A 93 17.79 -4.33 -4.11
CA TYR A 93 18.28 -3.18 -3.36
C TYR A 93 17.79 -3.23 -1.91
N SER A 94 16.49 -3.38 -1.70
CA SER A 94 15.88 -3.45 -0.37
C SER A 94 16.46 -4.59 0.48
N GLN A 95 16.69 -5.76 -0.12
CA GLN A 95 17.34 -6.88 0.54
C GLN A 95 18.78 -6.54 0.95
N ALA A 96 19.55 -5.90 0.07
CA ALA A 96 20.92 -5.47 0.36
C ALA A 96 20.99 -4.43 1.48
N GLN A 97 19.95 -3.59 1.61
CA GLN A 97 19.78 -2.61 2.71
C GLN A 97 19.17 -3.24 3.99
N GLY A 98 19.10 -4.57 4.07
CA GLY A 98 18.63 -5.29 5.25
C GLY A 98 17.10 -5.40 5.39
N ASN A 99 16.34 -4.99 4.36
CA ASN A 99 14.88 -5.13 4.31
C ASN A 99 14.50 -6.14 3.23
N ASP A 100 14.54 -7.44 3.56
CA ASP A 100 14.19 -8.51 2.63
C ASP A 100 12.67 -8.61 2.44
N LEU A 101 12.20 -8.16 1.29
CA LEU A 101 10.79 -8.23 0.88
C LEU A 101 10.51 -9.42 -0.05
N SER A 102 11.50 -10.22 -0.42
CA SER A 102 11.37 -11.31 -1.38
C SER A 102 11.22 -12.67 -0.72
N THR A 103 11.82 -12.86 0.46
CA THR A 103 11.76 -14.14 1.16
C THR A 103 10.42 -14.31 1.89
N PRO A 104 9.70 -15.43 1.65
CA PRO A 104 8.47 -15.71 2.39
C PRO A 104 8.70 -15.79 3.90
N ALA A 105 7.78 -15.21 4.68
CA ALA A 105 7.77 -15.29 6.15
C ALA A 105 6.40 -15.81 6.63
N PRO A 106 6.17 -17.14 6.61
CA PRO A 106 4.86 -17.74 6.90
C PRO A 106 4.32 -17.41 8.29
N ALA A 107 5.20 -17.21 9.28
CA ALA A 107 4.81 -16.81 10.64
C ALA A 107 4.07 -15.46 10.68
N TYR A 108 4.28 -14.60 9.67
CA TYR A 108 3.62 -13.31 9.52
C TYR A 108 2.61 -13.29 8.38
N GLY A 109 2.27 -14.46 7.80
CA GLY A 109 1.39 -14.55 6.63
C GLY A 109 1.92 -13.82 5.40
N PHE A 110 3.24 -13.63 5.31
CA PHE A 110 3.88 -12.90 4.21
C PHE A 110 4.44 -13.88 3.17
N PRO A 111 3.93 -13.86 1.91
CA PRO A 111 4.34 -14.82 0.88
C PRO A 111 5.65 -14.47 0.17
N GLY A 112 6.26 -13.32 0.48
CA GLY A 112 7.31 -12.71 -0.31
C GLY A 112 6.76 -11.98 -1.55
N LEU A 113 7.42 -10.90 -1.95
CA LEU A 113 7.03 -10.11 -3.11
C LEU A 113 7.76 -10.57 -4.37
N ARG A 114 7.11 -10.36 -5.50
CA ARG A 114 7.64 -10.57 -6.85
C ARG A 114 7.56 -9.27 -7.65
N PRO A 115 8.41 -9.09 -8.68
CA PRO A 115 8.27 -7.96 -9.59
C PRO A 115 6.86 -7.88 -10.16
N GLY A 116 6.27 -6.67 -10.11
CA GLY A 116 4.89 -6.41 -10.51
C GLY A 116 3.86 -6.41 -9.37
N ASP A 117 4.21 -6.92 -8.20
CA ASP A 117 3.33 -6.84 -7.02
C ASP A 117 3.17 -5.39 -6.56
N HIS A 118 2.02 -5.08 -5.98
CA HIS A 118 1.76 -3.80 -5.34
C HIS A 118 2.06 -3.90 -3.84
N TRP A 119 2.78 -2.92 -3.32
CA TRP A 119 3.16 -2.91 -1.92
C TRP A 119 3.20 -1.52 -1.32
N CYS A 120 2.73 -1.38 -0.09
CA CYS A 120 2.87 -0.16 0.69
C CYS A 120 4.29 -0.09 1.29
N VAL A 121 5.13 0.69 0.65
CA VAL A 121 6.54 0.89 1.05
C VAL A 121 6.63 2.00 2.09
N CYS A 122 7.55 1.85 3.03
CA CYS A 122 7.91 2.91 3.97
C CYS A 122 8.39 4.15 3.24
N ALA A 123 7.82 5.33 3.52
CA ALA A 123 8.20 6.57 2.84
C ALA A 123 9.72 6.87 2.92
N PRO A 124 10.39 6.75 4.09
CA PRO A 124 11.85 6.92 4.17
C PRO A 124 12.62 5.91 3.31
N ARG A 125 12.16 4.64 3.24
CA ARG A 125 12.83 3.60 2.44
C ARG A 125 12.67 3.85 0.94
N TRP A 126 11.52 4.39 0.53
CA TRP A 126 11.33 4.79 -0.86
C TRP A 126 12.25 5.94 -1.24
N LEU A 127 12.39 6.96 -0.37
CA LEU A 127 13.27 8.10 -0.60
C LEU A 127 14.75 7.67 -0.69
N GLU A 128 15.21 6.81 0.22
CA GLU A 128 16.55 6.20 0.19
C GLU A 128 16.81 5.49 -1.17
N ALA A 129 15.84 4.66 -1.60
CA ALA A 129 15.94 3.99 -2.89
C ALA A 129 15.92 4.96 -4.08
N TYR A 130 15.21 6.09 -3.95
CA TYR A 130 15.19 7.14 -4.97
C TYR A 130 16.56 7.81 -5.11
N GLU A 131 17.20 8.16 -4.01
CA GLU A 131 18.52 8.78 -3.97
C GLU A 131 19.59 7.87 -4.60
N ASP A 132 19.42 6.56 -4.47
CA ASP A 132 20.30 5.54 -5.07
C ASP A 132 19.86 5.11 -6.49
N GLY A 133 18.82 5.71 -7.06
CA GLY A 133 18.34 5.40 -8.41
C GLY A 133 17.63 4.04 -8.53
N MET A 134 17.13 3.49 -7.41
CA MET A 134 16.50 2.17 -7.30
C MET A 134 15.03 2.21 -6.90
N ALA A 135 14.42 3.41 -6.79
CA ALA A 135 13.03 3.56 -6.39
C ALA A 135 12.07 2.85 -7.36
N PRO A 136 11.08 2.11 -6.84
CA PRO A 136 10.03 1.53 -7.67
C PRO A 136 9.01 2.58 -8.09
N PRO A 137 8.32 2.39 -9.22
CA PRO A 137 7.22 3.26 -9.66
C PRO A 137 6.11 3.37 -8.61
N VAL A 138 5.48 4.55 -8.54
CA VAL A 138 4.48 4.91 -7.53
C VAL A 138 3.09 5.04 -8.14
N ARG A 139 2.09 4.48 -7.47
CA ARG A 139 0.68 4.72 -7.76
C ARG A 139 0.19 5.88 -6.88
N LEU A 140 0.11 7.08 -7.47
CA LEU A 140 -0.20 8.32 -6.75
C LEU A 140 -1.60 8.29 -6.10
N GLU A 141 -2.58 7.72 -6.78
CA GLU A 141 -3.96 7.61 -6.30
C GLU A 141 -4.11 6.68 -5.08
N ALA A 142 -3.14 5.79 -4.87
CA ALA A 142 -3.10 4.83 -3.77
C ALA A 142 -2.00 5.15 -2.73
N THR A 143 -1.29 6.25 -2.90
CA THR A 143 -0.28 6.76 -1.96
C THR A 143 -0.93 7.79 -1.05
N GLU A 144 -0.89 7.54 0.27
CA GLU A 144 -1.49 8.42 1.28
C GLU A 144 -0.79 9.77 1.37
N ASP A 145 -1.53 10.83 1.67
CA ASP A 145 -1.03 12.21 1.71
C ASP A 145 0.07 12.43 2.76
N SER A 146 0.11 11.66 3.85
CA SER A 146 1.19 11.70 4.84
C SER A 146 2.57 11.37 4.26
N ALA A 147 2.64 10.72 3.09
CA ALA A 147 3.90 10.52 2.38
C ALA A 147 4.59 11.85 2.04
N LEU A 148 3.82 12.93 1.86
CA LEU A 148 4.32 14.27 1.56
C LEU A 148 5.09 14.91 2.73
N GLU A 149 4.97 14.40 3.94
CA GLU A 149 5.79 14.83 5.06
C GLU A 149 7.27 14.40 4.92
N VAL A 150 7.53 13.39 4.09
CA VAL A 150 8.86 12.82 3.87
C VAL A 150 9.35 13.05 2.44
N ILE A 151 8.46 12.94 1.45
CA ILE A 151 8.79 12.93 0.02
C ILE A 151 8.09 14.10 -0.68
N PRO A 152 8.82 15.03 -1.33
CA PRO A 152 8.20 16.05 -2.15
C PRO A 152 7.32 15.46 -3.26
N LEU A 153 6.13 16.02 -3.47
CA LEU A 153 5.18 15.54 -4.49
C LEU A 153 5.81 15.42 -5.89
N ALA A 154 6.69 16.34 -6.25
CA ALA A 154 7.36 16.33 -7.55
C ALA A 154 8.18 15.07 -7.79
N LEU A 155 8.79 14.49 -6.75
CA LEU A 155 9.56 13.25 -6.86
C LEU A 155 8.63 12.04 -7.07
N LEU A 156 7.50 12.01 -6.36
CA LEU A 156 6.48 10.96 -6.55
C LEU A 156 5.90 11.02 -7.96
N GLN A 157 5.57 12.23 -8.44
CA GLN A 157 5.04 12.44 -9.79
C GLN A 157 6.03 12.06 -10.90
N ALA A 158 7.32 12.35 -10.71
CA ALA A 158 8.37 11.97 -11.66
C ALA A 158 8.58 10.45 -11.74
N ASN A 159 8.12 9.70 -10.73
CA ASN A 159 8.19 8.23 -10.66
C ASN A 159 6.81 7.57 -10.69
N ALA A 160 5.78 8.25 -11.20
CA ALA A 160 4.45 7.68 -11.33
C ALA A 160 4.43 6.46 -12.26
N ALA A 161 3.65 5.42 -11.88
CA ALA A 161 3.49 4.18 -12.61
C ALA A 161 2.57 4.35 -13.83
#